data_a6e1bee1ea0f3dc68013bded860d68a2
#
_entry.id   a6e1bee1ea0f3dc68013bded860d68a2
#
_cell.length_a   1.000
_cell.length_b   1.000
_cell.length_c   1.000
_cell.angle_alpha   90.00
_cell.angle_beta   90.00
_cell.angle_gamma   90.00
#
_symmetry.space_group_name_H-M   'P 1'
#
loop_
_entity.id
_entity.type
_entity.pdbx_description
1 polymer ?
#
loop_
_entity_poly.entity_id
_entity_poly.type
_entity_poly.pdbx_seq_one_letter_code
_entity_poly.pdbx_strand_id
1 'polypeptide(L)'
;LCVNAELEGKIAIADFVAPFENARNKFFADYEIFVDTIEEGRFEDTNKVFQRPVATDYNVQEQRGDVDAKIIAYEIGQRFIWNNQAPTTQMLGRFQPWHPGHQALFDRAMAKHEQVVLMVRDMPTDDSNPYPAHEVIENLQQSLCELAGKVKIEVVPNILNITYGRGVGYKIEQEVFDDATHDISATKIREQMRKEGKL
;
A
#
# COMPACT_ATOMS: atom_id res chain seq x y z
N LEU A 1 4.94 21.71 -19.21
CA LEU A 1 5.36 21.59 -17.81
C LEU A 1 5.46 20.13 -17.40
N CYS A 2 4.40 19.31 -17.59
CA CYS A 2 4.42 17.89 -17.22
C CYS A 2 5.54 17.11 -17.92
N VAL A 3 5.67 17.24 -19.25
CA VAL A 3 6.72 16.59 -20.05
C VAL A 3 8.13 16.91 -19.54
N ASN A 4 8.39 18.11 -19.07
CA ASN A 4 9.69 18.46 -18.51
C ASN A 4 9.96 17.78 -17.17
N ALA A 5 8.93 17.59 -16.34
CA ALA A 5 9.04 16.87 -15.08
C ALA A 5 9.34 15.38 -15.31
N GLU A 6 8.70 14.75 -16.29
CA GLU A 6 8.96 13.36 -16.68
C GLU A 6 10.39 13.16 -17.17
N LEU A 7 10.91 14.07 -18.00
CA LEU A 7 12.29 14.04 -18.46
C LEU A 7 13.31 14.17 -17.32
N GLU A 8 12.92 14.77 -16.21
CA GLU A 8 13.71 14.88 -14.98
C GLU A 8 13.48 13.72 -14.01
N GLY A 9 12.68 12.71 -14.37
CA GLY A 9 12.33 11.58 -13.52
C GLY A 9 11.41 11.96 -12.35
N LYS A 10 10.62 13.03 -12.49
CA LYS A 10 9.66 13.52 -11.48
C LYS A 10 8.24 13.15 -11.86
N ILE A 11 7.39 13.02 -10.86
CA ILE A 11 5.94 12.90 -11.04
C ILE A 11 5.35 14.30 -11.14
N ALA A 12 4.58 14.57 -12.21
CA ALA A 12 3.82 15.80 -12.38
C ALA A 12 2.39 15.60 -11.88
N ILE A 13 1.94 16.45 -10.97
CA ILE A 13 0.56 16.45 -10.47
C ILE A 13 -0.17 17.65 -11.07
N ALA A 14 -1.30 17.40 -11.73
CA ALA A 14 -2.20 18.43 -12.25
C ALA A 14 -3.54 18.33 -11.52
N ASP A 15 -3.94 19.42 -10.85
CA ASP A 15 -5.24 19.56 -10.18
C ASP A 15 -6.06 20.63 -10.92
N PHE A 16 -7.16 20.22 -11.55
CA PHE A 16 -8.03 21.10 -12.29
C PHE A 16 -9.42 20.50 -12.51
N VAL A 17 -10.40 21.38 -12.68
CA VAL A 17 -11.75 20.98 -13.09
C VAL A 17 -11.77 20.74 -14.60
N ALA A 18 -11.93 19.50 -15.01
CA ALA A 18 -12.13 19.12 -16.41
C ALA A 18 -13.56 18.58 -16.60
N PRO A 19 -14.57 19.45 -16.83
CA PRO A 19 -15.96 19.04 -16.81
C PRO A 19 -16.34 18.11 -17.96
N PHE A 20 -15.59 18.11 -19.05
CA PHE A 20 -15.86 17.31 -20.24
C PHE A 20 -14.90 16.13 -20.36
N GLU A 21 -15.43 14.96 -20.69
CA GLU A 21 -14.64 13.75 -20.93
C GLU A 21 -13.55 13.96 -21.99
N ASN A 22 -13.87 14.66 -23.08
CA ASN A 22 -12.90 14.91 -24.12
C ASN A 22 -11.72 15.80 -23.68
N ALA A 23 -11.90 16.64 -22.67
CA ALA A 23 -10.83 17.44 -22.10
C ALA A 23 -9.90 16.59 -21.27
N ARG A 24 -10.44 15.66 -20.44
CA ARG A 24 -9.67 14.69 -19.68
C ARG A 24 -8.87 13.78 -20.60
N ASN A 25 -9.53 13.20 -21.61
CA ASN A 25 -8.86 12.32 -22.57
C ASN A 25 -7.71 13.01 -23.33
N LYS A 26 -7.84 14.31 -23.63
CA LYS A 26 -6.77 15.10 -24.28
C LYS A 26 -5.60 15.41 -23.34
N PHE A 27 -5.82 15.44 -22.02
CA PHE A 27 -4.74 15.64 -21.06
C PHE A 27 -3.81 14.44 -21.02
N PHE A 28 -4.33 13.24 -21.25
CA PHE A 28 -3.57 11.98 -21.36
C PHE A 28 -2.76 11.68 -20.11
N ALA A 29 -3.43 11.63 -18.95
CA ALA A 29 -2.81 11.32 -17.68
C ALA A 29 -2.37 9.84 -17.62
N ASP A 30 -1.21 9.56 -17.02
CA ASP A 30 -0.76 8.19 -16.74
C ASP A 30 -1.49 7.56 -15.56
N TYR A 31 -2.04 8.40 -14.67
CA TYR A 31 -2.83 8.00 -13.52
C TYR A 31 -3.89 9.07 -13.23
N GLU A 32 -5.15 8.68 -13.21
CA GLU A 32 -6.29 9.58 -13.02
C GLU A 32 -6.97 9.35 -11.66
N ILE A 33 -7.05 10.43 -10.86
CA ILE A 33 -7.74 10.42 -9.57
C ILE A 33 -8.99 11.25 -9.71
N PHE A 34 -10.14 10.66 -9.40
CA PHE A 34 -11.40 11.37 -9.31
C PHE A 34 -11.76 11.64 -7.85
N VAL A 35 -11.89 12.92 -7.48
CA VAL A 35 -12.32 13.33 -6.14
C VAL A 35 -13.83 13.52 -6.14
N ASP A 36 -14.54 12.51 -5.64
CA ASP A 36 -16.00 12.36 -5.68
C ASP A 36 -16.61 12.48 -4.27
N THR A 37 -16.21 13.52 -3.55
CA THR A 37 -16.59 13.74 -2.15
C THR A 37 -17.80 14.66 -1.97
N ILE A 38 -18.30 15.26 -3.06
CA ILE A 38 -19.47 16.16 -3.08
C ILE A 38 -20.33 15.88 -4.31
N GLU A 39 -21.65 15.99 -4.18
CA GLU A 39 -22.57 15.82 -5.31
C GLU A 39 -22.57 17.03 -6.25
N GLU A 40 -22.50 18.23 -5.70
CA GLU A 40 -22.48 19.48 -6.44
C GLU A 40 -21.36 20.40 -5.97
N GLY A 41 -20.61 20.92 -6.92
CA GLY A 41 -19.59 21.93 -6.68
C GLY A 41 -20.19 23.31 -6.46
N ARG A 42 -19.37 24.26 -6.06
CA ARG A 42 -19.71 25.65 -5.78
C ARG A 42 -20.17 26.45 -7.01
N PHE A 43 -19.86 25.98 -8.21
CA PHE A 43 -20.12 26.68 -9.46
C PHE A 43 -21.24 25.98 -10.24
N GLU A 44 -22.42 26.61 -10.28
CA GLU A 44 -23.64 26.06 -10.90
C GLU A 44 -23.49 25.83 -12.40
N ASP A 45 -22.78 26.69 -13.10
CA ASP A 45 -22.49 26.58 -14.54
C ASP A 45 -21.64 25.35 -14.85
N THR A 46 -20.67 25.05 -13.99
CA THR A 46 -19.84 23.84 -14.09
C THR A 46 -20.66 22.59 -13.79
N ASN A 47 -21.49 22.61 -12.74
CA ASN A 47 -22.33 21.48 -12.35
C ASN A 47 -23.25 21.04 -13.50
N LYS A 48 -23.81 22.01 -14.27
CA LYS A 48 -24.71 21.73 -15.41
C LYS A 48 -24.03 20.99 -16.58
N VAL A 49 -22.73 21.14 -16.74
CA VAL A 49 -21.99 20.58 -17.88
C VAL A 49 -21.02 19.46 -17.48
N PHE A 50 -20.92 19.17 -16.19
CA PHE A 50 -19.99 18.18 -15.68
C PHE A 50 -20.39 16.76 -16.11
N GLN A 51 -19.48 16.11 -16.80
CA GLN A 51 -19.59 14.70 -17.21
C GLN A 51 -18.75 13.85 -16.25
N ARG A 52 -19.44 13.09 -15.38
CA ARG A 52 -18.77 12.21 -14.43
C ARG A 52 -17.85 11.24 -15.15
N PRO A 53 -16.60 11.02 -14.70
CA PRO A 53 -15.72 10.00 -15.26
C PRO A 53 -16.35 8.61 -15.19
N VAL A 54 -16.20 7.82 -16.26
CA VAL A 54 -16.71 6.45 -16.32
C VAL A 54 -15.73 5.46 -15.69
N ALA A 55 -14.44 5.73 -15.86
CA ALA A 55 -13.36 4.94 -15.30
C ALA A 55 -12.21 5.86 -14.90
N THR A 56 -11.67 5.63 -13.73
CA THR A 56 -10.49 6.32 -13.18
C THR A 56 -9.61 5.27 -12.49
N ASP A 57 -8.33 5.58 -12.33
CA ASP A 57 -7.43 4.69 -11.60
C ASP A 57 -7.78 4.66 -10.10
N TYR A 58 -8.16 5.81 -9.53
CA TYR A 58 -8.60 5.90 -8.14
C TYR A 58 -9.81 6.85 -7.98
N ASN A 59 -10.76 6.47 -7.12
CA ASN A 59 -11.94 7.28 -6.83
C ASN A 59 -12.02 7.55 -5.32
N VAL A 60 -11.86 8.83 -4.93
CA VAL A 60 -11.98 9.28 -3.54
C VAL A 60 -13.44 9.61 -3.27
N GLN A 61 -14.15 8.72 -2.57
CA GLN A 61 -15.59 8.87 -2.25
C GLN A 61 -15.86 9.51 -0.89
N GLU A 62 -14.90 9.41 0.03
CA GLU A 62 -15.01 9.94 1.38
C GLU A 62 -13.85 10.86 1.69
N GLN A 63 -14.04 11.83 2.59
CA GLN A 63 -12.96 12.70 3.04
C GLN A 63 -12.12 11.99 4.11
N ARG A 64 -11.35 10.97 3.71
CA ARG A 64 -10.47 10.21 4.60
C ARG A 64 -9.07 10.84 4.76
N GLY A 65 -8.89 12.07 4.28
CA GLY A 65 -7.66 12.83 4.44
C GLY A 65 -6.41 12.09 3.95
N ASP A 66 -5.46 11.86 4.87
CA ASP A 66 -4.17 11.24 4.54
C ASP A 66 -4.25 9.77 4.12
N VAL A 67 -5.36 9.06 4.40
CA VAL A 67 -5.48 7.62 4.08
C VAL A 67 -5.48 7.41 2.58
N ASP A 68 -6.33 8.12 1.84
CA ASP A 68 -6.40 8.00 0.38
C ASP A 68 -5.08 8.44 -0.26
N ALA A 69 -4.46 9.52 0.23
CA ALA A 69 -3.17 9.99 -0.27
C ALA A 69 -2.07 8.92 -0.14
N LYS A 70 -2.05 8.17 0.97
CA LYS A 70 -1.08 7.09 1.20
C LYS A 70 -1.31 5.89 0.30
N ILE A 71 -2.58 5.52 0.08
CA ILE A 71 -2.93 4.44 -0.84
C ILE A 71 -2.54 4.81 -2.28
N ILE A 72 -2.89 6.00 -2.72
CA ILE A 72 -2.53 6.53 -4.05
C ILE A 72 -1.01 6.54 -4.24
N ALA A 73 -0.27 7.03 -3.24
CA ALA A 73 1.19 7.04 -3.30
C ALA A 73 1.77 5.63 -3.44
N TYR A 74 1.19 4.65 -2.71
CA TYR A 74 1.58 3.25 -2.83
C TYR A 74 1.31 2.71 -4.25
N GLU A 75 0.12 2.92 -4.81
CA GLU A 75 -0.25 2.44 -6.15
C GLU A 75 0.62 3.05 -7.25
N ILE A 76 0.89 4.35 -7.18
CA ILE A 76 1.82 5.03 -8.09
C ILE A 76 3.23 4.42 -7.97
N GLY A 77 3.69 4.16 -6.76
CA GLY A 77 4.96 3.50 -6.51
C GLY A 77 5.03 2.10 -7.14
N GLN A 78 3.95 1.31 -7.03
CA GLN A 78 3.86 -0.01 -7.65
C GLN A 78 3.87 0.06 -9.18
N ARG A 79 3.19 1.03 -9.75
CA ARG A 79 3.05 1.16 -11.20
C ARG A 79 4.30 1.68 -11.89
N PHE A 80 5.00 2.64 -11.29
CA PHE A 80 6.04 3.39 -11.97
C PHE A 80 7.46 3.23 -11.38
N ILE A 81 7.60 2.68 -10.17
CA ILE A 81 8.89 2.59 -9.47
C ILE A 81 9.29 1.15 -9.19
N TRP A 82 8.33 0.28 -8.79
CA TRP A 82 8.63 -1.12 -8.45
C TRP A 82 9.27 -1.87 -9.61
N ASN A 83 10.38 -2.60 -9.34
CA ASN A 83 11.08 -3.39 -10.35
C ASN A 83 11.08 -4.89 -9.99
N ASN A 84 10.27 -5.68 -10.67
CA ASN A 84 10.20 -7.14 -10.48
C ASN A 84 11.53 -7.87 -10.77
N GLN A 85 12.50 -7.25 -11.42
CA GLN A 85 13.79 -7.86 -11.76
C GLN A 85 14.89 -7.50 -10.76
N ALA A 86 14.65 -6.55 -9.86
CA ALA A 86 15.61 -6.17 -8.85
C ALA A 86 15.70 -7.22 -7.71
N PRO A 87 16.88 -7.38 -7.10
CA PRO A 87 17.01 -8.21 -5.91
C PRO A 87 16.03 -7.77 -4.82
N THR A 88 15.27 -8.74 -4.28
CA THR A 88 14.16 -8.47 -3.37
C THR A 88 14.21 -9.40 -2.17
N THR A 89 13.99 -8.88 -0.97
CA THR A 89 13.79 -9.70 0.22
C THR A 89 12.31 -10.02 0.41
N GLN A 90 12.00 -11.26 0.74
CA GLN A 90 10.65 -11.72 1.05
C GLN A 90 10.42 -11.74 2.57
N MET A 91 9.27 -11.23 3.01
CA MET A 91 8.74 -11.45 4.35
C MET A 91 7.35 -12.08 4.26
N LEU A 92 7.17 -13.24 4.89
CA LEU A 92 5.88 -13.94 4.98
C LEU A 92 5.31 -13.80 6.39
N GLY A 93 4.09 -13.29 6.52
CA GLY A 93 3.49 -13.08 7.82
C GLY A 93 1.97 -12.93 7.78
N ARG A 94 1.35 -12.80 8.96
CA ARG A 94 -0.08 -12.49 9.12
C ARG A 94 -0.32 -11.00 9.36
N PHE A 95 0.66 -10.32 10.00
CA PHE A 95 0.66 -8.89 10.30
C PHE A 95 -0.62 -8.40 11.01
N GLN A 96 -0.99 -9.07 12.09
CA GLN A 96 -2.26 -8.96 12.82
C GLN A 96 -2.13 -8.39 14.26
N PRO A 97 -1.90 -7.07 14.45
CA PRO A 97 -1.60 -6.03 13.47
C PRO A 97 -0.09 -5.92 13.16
N TRP A 98 0.28 -5.00 12.27
CA TRP A 98 1.66 -4.52 12.13
C TRP A 98 2.12 -3.87 13.44
N HIS A 99 3.34 -4.14 13.87
CA HIS A 99 3.86 -3.68 15.15
C HIS A 99 5.39 -3.47 15.09
N PRO A 100 6.01 -2.84 16.11
CA PRO A 100 7.46 -2.56 16.10
C PRO A 100 8.37 -3.76 15.87
N GLY A 101 7.99 -4.96 16.28
CA GLY A 101 8.75 -6.19 15.98
C GLY A 101 8.73 -6.54 14.48
N HIS A 102 7.60 -6.33 13.80
CA HIS A 102 7.52 -6.46 12.34
C HIS A 102 8.35 -5.37 11.65
N GLN A 103 8.29 -4.13 12.16
CA GLN A 103 9.09 -3.02 11.63
C GLN A 103 10.59 -3.32 11.74
N ALA A 104 11.07 -3.78 12.88
CA ALA A 104 12.47 -4.13 13.07
C ALA A 104 12.94 -5.23 12.10
N LEU A 105 12.10 -6.23 11.85
CA LEU A 105 12.39 -7.28 10.86
C LEU A 105 12.41 -6.71 9.45
N PHE A 106 11.45 -5.85 9.13
CA PHE A 106 11.35 -5.18 7.85
C PHE A 106 12.57 -4.28 7.57
N ASP A 107 13.04 -3.52 8.54
CA ASP A 107 14.22 -2.66 8.42
C ASP A 107 15.49 -3.49 8.11
N ARG A 108 15.62 -4.66 8.72
CA ARG A 108 16.71 -5.60 8.39
C ARG A 108 16.56 -6.19 6.99
N ALA A 109 15.35 -6.49 6.56
CA ALA A 109 15.06 -6.97 5.20
C ALA A 109 15.42 -5.91 4.15
N MET A 110 15.04 -4.65 4.38
CA MET A 110 15.39 -3.52 3.53
C MET A 110 16.90 -3.24 3.47
N ALA A 111 17.61 -3.49 4.55
CA ALA A 111 19.07 -3.33 4.57
C ALA A 111 19.82 -4.38 3.72
N LYS A 112 19.19 -5.52 3.40
CA LYS A 112 19.78 -6.55 2.53
C LYS A 112 19.63 -6.23 1.05
N HIS A 113 18.45 -5.78 0.67
CA HIS A 113 18.09 -5.39 -0.67
C HIS A 113 17.19 -4.15 -0.61
N GLU A 114 17.25 -3.30 -1.62
CA GLU A 114 16.53 -2.00 -1.64
C GLU A 114 15.01 -2.14 -1.81
N GLN A 115 14.51 -3.37 -1.99
CA GLN A 115 13.08 -3.66 -2.05
C GLN A 115 12.70 -4.93 -1.28
N VAL A 116 11.47 -4.92 -0.77
CA VAL A 116 10.87 -6.00 0.03
C VAL A 116 9.49 -6.35 -0.51
N VAL A 117 9.20 -7.64 -0.65
CA VAL A 117 7.84 -8.12 -0.84
C VAL A 117 7.30 -8.63 0.49
N LEU A 118 6.18 -8.04 0.95
CA LEU A 118 5.42 -8.49 2.10
C LEU A 118 4.32 -9.43 1.62
N MET A 119 4.42 -10.70 1.97
CA MET A 119 3.42 -11.72 1.66
C MET A 119 2.47 -11.89 2.85
N VAL A 120 1.26 -11.35 2.71
CA VAL A 120 0.20 -11.43 3.72
C VAL A 120 -0.53 -12.76 3.56
N ARG A 121 -0.43 -13.64 4.56
CA ARG A 121 -1.15 -14.91 4.56
C ARG A 121 -2.65 -14.65 4.73
N ASP A 122 -3.45 -15.11 3.77
CA ASP A 122 -4.89 -15.05 3.86
C ASP A 122 -5.39 -16.07 4.89
N MET A 123 -5.99 -15.56 5.96
CA MET A 123 -6.43 -16.34 7.10
C MET A 123 -7.92 -16.10 7.38
N PRO A 124 -8.65 -17.11 7.84
CA PRO A 124 -9.98 -16.87 8.39
C PRO A 124 -9.93 -15.85 9.53
N THR A 125 -10.92 -14.97 9.58
CA THR A 125 -11.04 -13.99 10.68
C THR A 125 -11.45 -14.71 11.97
N ASP A 126 -10.61 -14.56 13.01
CA ASP A 126 -10.80 -15.13 14.34
C ASP A 126 -10.11 -14.27 15.40
N ASP A 127 -10.11 -14.71 16.66
CA ASP A 127 -9.45 -14.00 17.76
C ASP A 127 -7.95 -13.78 17.56
N SER A 128 -7.30 -14.64 16.78
CA SER A 128 -5.86 -14.53 16.46
C SER A 128 -5.61 -13.71 15.21
N ASN A 129 -6.62 -13.57 14.36
CA ASN A 129 -6.59 -12.87 13.08
C ASN A 129 -7.83 -11.95 12.99
N PRO A 130 -7.89 -10.87 13.78
CA PRO A 130 -9.09 -10.03 13.86
C PRO A 130 -9.37 -9.23 12.58
N TYR A 131 -8.36 -9.00 11.76
CA TYR A 131 -8.48 -8.20 10.54
C TYR A 131 -8.54 -9.09 9.30
N PRO A 132 -9.53 -8.89 8.41
CA PRO A 132 -9.52 -9.53 7.09
C PRO A 132 -8.33 -9.04 6.23
N ALA A 133 -7.93 -9.81 5.22
CA ALA A 133 -6.72 -9.54 4.45
C ALA A 133 -6.69 -8.14 3.82
N HIS A 134 -7.82 -7.62 3.34
CA HIS A 134 -7.90 -6.28 2.75
C HIS A 134 -7.57 -5.17 3.75
N GLU A 135 -8.04 -5.29 4.98
CA GLU A 135 -7.76 -4.32 6.06
C GLU A 135 -6.28 -4.38 6.49
N VAL A 136 -5.71 -5.59 6.54
CA VAL A 136 -4.26 -5.74 6.79
C VAL A 136 -3.45 -5.04 5.71
N ILE A 137 -3.84 -5.17 4.44
CA ILE A 137 -3.18 -4.50 3.31
C ILE A 137 -3.25 -2.98 3.47
N GLU A 138 -4.45 -2.42 3.72
CA GLU A 138 -4.62 -0.98 3.91
C GLU A 138 -3.74 -0.44 5.06
N ASN A 139 -3.70 -1.15 6.18
CA ASN A 139 -2.86 -0.79 7.32
C ASN A 139 -1.36 -0.83 6.98
N LEU A 140 -0.92 -1.80 6.19
CA LEU A 140 0.47 -1.89 5.72
C LEU A 140 0.81 -0.77 4.72
N GLN A 141 -0.07 -0.49 3.77
CA GLN A 141 0.09 0.60 2.80
C GLN A 141 0.23 1.95 3.50
N GLN A 142 -0.61 2.20 4.51
CA GLN A 142 -0.53 3.41 5.33
C GLN A 142 0.76 3.49 6.15
N SER A 143 1.19 2.37 6.73
CA SER A 143 2.40 2.32 7.57
C SER A 143 3.70 2.47 6.79
N LEU A 144 3.70 2.06 5.52
CA LEU A 144 4.89 1.99 4.66
C LEU A 144 4.80 2.92 3.43
N CYS A 145 3.89 3.88 3.43
CA CYS A 145 3.63 4.77 2.29
C CYS A 145 4.87 5.56 1.83
N GLU A 146 5.77 5.93 2.75
CA GLU A 146 7.02 6.62 2.42
C GLU A 146 8.01 5.75 1.62
N LEU A 147 7.77 4.44 1.61
CA LEU A 147 8.55 3.46 0.86
C LEU A 147 7.80 2.96 -0.39
N ALA A 148 6.83 3.74 -0.88
CA ALA A 148 6.10 3.44 -2.10
C ALA A 148 7.07 3.14 -3.27
N GLY A 149 6.83 2.03 -3.97
CA GLY A 149 7.74 1.55 -5.03
C GLY A 149 8.95 0.74 -4.57
N LYS A 150 9.25 0.71 -3.26
CA LYS A 150 10.27 -0.18 -2.67
C LYS A 150 9.67 -1.35 -1.89
N VAL A 151 8.37 -1.29 -1.62
CA VAL A 151 7.63 -2.33 -0.91
C VAL A 151 6.47 -2.79 -1.76
N LYS A 152 6.37 -4.09 -1.99
CA LYS A 152 5.21 -4.73 -2.62
C LYS A 152 4.47 -5.54 -1.57
N ILE A 153 3.14 -5.40 -1.51
CA ILE A 153 2.28 -6.12 -0.58
C ILE A 153 1.38 -7.05 -1.40
N GLU A 154 1.48 -8.35 -1.14
CA GLU A 154 0.76 -9.39 -1.88
C GLU A 154 -0.01 -10.28 -0.91
N VAL A 155 -1.27 -10.58 -1.24
CA VAL A 155 -2.02 -11.63 -0.54
C VAL A 155 -1.63 -12.97 -1.09
N VAL A 156 -1.28 -13.88 -0.20
CA VAL A 156 -0.93 -15.26 -0.55
C VAL A 156 -1.77 -16.23 0.26
N PRO A 157 -1.98 -17.46 -0.25
CA PRO A 157 -2.65 -18.50 0.53
C PRO A 157 -2.01 -18.72 1.89
N ASN A 158 -2.68 -19.44 2.79
CA ASN A 158 -2.15 -19.82 4.09
C ASN A 158 -0.95 -20.77 3.95
N ILE A 159 0.20 -20.23 3.52
CA ILE A 159 1.44 -20.99 3.32
C ILE A 159 1.96 -21.49 4.66
N LEU A 160 2.14 -22.81 4.77
CA LEU A 160 2.67 -23.48 5.97
C LEU A 160 4.09 -24.02 5.76
N ASN A 161 4.48 -24.30 4.51
CA ASN A 161 5.78 -24.87 4.17
C ASN A 161 6.45 -24.08 3.05
N ILE A 162 7.75 -23.95 3.13
CA ILE A 162 8.60 -23.49 2.03
C ILE A 162 9.48 -24.69 1.64
N THR A 163 9.22 -25.26 0.46
CA THR A 163 9.93 -26.42 -0.06
C THR A 163 10.75 -26.03 -1.28
N TYR A 164 12.03 -26.38 -1.29
CA TYR A 164 12.92 -26.14 -2.41
C TYR A 164 13.82 -27.36 -2.63
N GLY A 165 14.19 -27.62 -3.89
CA GLY A 165 15.06 -28.76 -4.24
C GLY A 165 16.53 -28.39 -4.18
N ARG A 166 17.00 -27.73 -5.25
CA ARG A 166 18.42 -27.26 -5.32
C ARG A 166 18.49 -25.78 -4.93
N GLY A 167 19.62 -25.34 -4.37
CA GLY A 167 19.87 -23.92 -4.17
C GLY A 167 19.77 -23.14 -5.49
N VAL A 168 18.87 -22.18 -5.58
CA VAL A 168 18.57 -21.42 -6.79
C VAL A 168 18.95 -19.94 -6.65
N GLY A 169 19.99 -19.65 -5.87
CA GLY A 169 20.50 -18.29 -5.71
C GLY A 169 19.77 -17.44 -4.68
N TYR A 170 18.87 -18.02 -3.86
CA TYR A 170 18.26 -17.36 -2.70
C TYR A 170 18.70 -17.98 -1.40
N LYS A 171 18.57 -17.22 -0.30
CA LYS A 171 18.85 -17.66 1.06
C LYS A 171 17.57 -17.69 1.88
N ILE A 172 17.47 -18.65 2.77
CA ILE A 172 16.47 -18.66 3.86
C ILE A 172 17.21 -18.32 5.13
N GLU A 173 16.89 -17.19 5.73
CA GLU A 173 17.55 -16.66 6.92
C GLU A 173 16.55 -16.43 8.04
N GLN A 174 16.91 -16.79 9.24
CA GLN A 174 16.19 -16.44 10.46
C GLN A 174 16.90 -15.28 11.12
N GLU A 175 16.21 -14.16 11.30
CA GLU A 175 16.71 -13.03 12.05
C GLU A 175 16.54 -13.27 13.56
N VAL A 176 17.59 -13.02 14.31
CA VAL A 176 17.59 -13.09 15.78
C VAL A 176 17.63 -11.67 16.32
N PHE A 177 16.67 -11.34 17.18
CA PHE A 177 16.57 -10.06 17.85
C PHE A 177 16.96 -10.18 19.32
N ASP A 178 17.20 -9.04 19.97
CA ASP A 178 17.35 -8.94 21.40
C ASP A 178 16.04 -9.29 22.14
N ASP A 179 16.14 -9.56 23.43
CA ASP A 179 15.02 -9.98 24.27
C ASP A 179 13.89 -8.94 24.26
N ALA A 180 14.22 -7.64 24.20
CA ALA A 180 13.24 -6.56 24.20
C ALA A 180 12.38 -6.57 22.92
N THR A 181 13.00 -6.78 21.77
CA THR A 181 12.29 -6.90 20.48
C THR A 181 11.55 -8.23 20.36
N HIS A 182 12.13 -9.30 20.88
CA HIS A 182 11.50 -10.62 20.90
C HIS A 182 10.23 -10.67 21.76
N ASP A 183 10.18 -9.88 22.85
CA ASP A 183 9.01 -9.77 23.73
C ASP A 183 7.83 -9.00 23.11
N ILE A 184 8.02 -8.29 22.00
CA ILE A 184 6.94 -7.66 21.25
C ILE A 184 6.12 -8.74 20.56
N SER A 185 4.89 -8.93 21.02
CA SER A 185 4.01 -10.01 20.56
C SER A 185 2.68 -9.44 20.09
N ALA A 186 2.27 -9.82 18.87
CA ALA A 186 0.94 -9.49 18.35
C ALA A 186 -0.19 -9.94 19.29
N THR A 187 0.00 -11.03 20.05
CA THR A 187 -0.98 -11.49 21.04
C THR A 187 -1.14 -10.49 22.18
N LYS A 188 -0.03 -10.01 22.78
CA LYS A 188 -0.08 -8.99 23.84
C LYS A 188 -0.70 -7.68 23.32
N ILE A 189 -0.39 -7.29 22.08
CA ILE A 189 -0.95 -6.09 21.46
C ILE A 189 -2.45 -6.23 21.28
N ARG A 190 -2.93 -7.35 20.74
CA ARG A 190 -4.39 -7.60 20.59
C ARG A 190 -5.12 -7.63 21.94
N GLU A 191 -4.53 -8.22 22.97
CA GLU A 191 -5.09 -8.20 24.31
C GLU A 191 -5.25 -6.77 24.84
N GLN A 192 -4.24 -5.93 24.61
CA GLN A 192 -4.31 -4.53 25.01
C GLN A 192 -5.39 -3.77 24.21
N MET A 193 -5.46 -3.98 22.89
CA MET A 193 -6.48 -3.35 22.03
C MET A 193 -7.90 -3.74 22.44
N ARG A 194 -8.15 -5.00 22.83
CA ARG A 194 -9.45 -5.44 23.38
C ARG A 194 -9.78 -4.74 24.69
N LYS A 195 -8.81 -4.58 25.60
CA LYS A 195 -9.04 -3.84 26.86
C LYS A 195 -9.37 -2.37 26.61
N GLU A 196 -8.86 -1.80 25.53
CA GLU A 196 -9.10 -0.41 25.12
C GLU A 196 -10.36 -0.24 24.24
N GLY A 197 -11.07 -1.33 23.91
CA GLY A 197 -12.23 -1.31 23.02
C GLY A 197 -11.91 -0.97 21.56
N LYS A 198 -10.71 -1.29 21.11
CA LYS A 198 -10.24 -1.07 19.72
C LYS A 198 -10.30 -2.34 18.86
N LEU A 199 -10.65 -3.48 19.46
CA LEU A 199 -10.90 -4.78 18.85
C LEU A 199 -12.12 -5.42 19.49
#